data_d1ef8d8b747223994073c3bbb0beef60
#
_entry.id   d1ef8d8b747223994073c3bbb0beef60
#
_cell.length_a   1.000
_cell.length_b   1.000
_cell.length_c   1.000
_cell.angle_alpha   90.00
_cell.angle_beta   90.00
_cell.angle_gamma   90.00
#
_symmetry.space_group_name_H-M   'P 1'
#
loop_
_entity.id
_entity.type
_entity.pdbx_description
1 polymer ?
#
loop_
_entity_poly.entity_id
_entity_poly.type
_entity_poly.pdbx_seq_one_letter_code
_entity_poly.pdbx_strand_id
1 'polypeptide(L)'
;MKRFVFVLSFVLLAAWTLSVSAVTAQAQEKTMKLRLSVMWPPQHPMTKLFTEWGKDVEKATAGRITVTVFASNTLSPPMQVYDNTMRGVVDVGTNLLAYSPGRLPLSEVLQQPLGYRNGYQATRLANAYYKKFKPKEFDDVHVLFLHGAAPGLIFTKNPVKSIADIKGLRIKANAENADIVKALGASPVTMPVTETYDGLSRGLLDGCLFPIEALQGFKIAEVVKTVLEDYPMSYMTSMYAIMNKAKWNAISPADQKAIEKIDEEYAEKAGKLWIELDNNAMVFAKGKGVTFARVSKEDEAATAQKMKPILDDYVKMAKSKGLPGDEALKFCEDFLKKNPQ
;
A
#
# COMPACT_ATOMS: atom_id res chain seq x y z
N MET A 1 7.82 52.12 -68.72
CA MET A 1 8.69 51.18 -67.99
C MET A 1 8.77 51.38 -66.45
N LYS A 2 8.40 52.51 -65.89
CA LYS A 2 8.48 52.77 -64.42
C LYS A 2 7.27 52.28 -63.60
N ARG A 3 6.17 51.85 -64.20
CA ARG A 3 4.97 51.34 -63.45
C ARG A 3 4.97 49.83 -63.21
N PHE A 4 5.80 49.06 -63.92
CA PHE A 4 5.86 47.57 -63.78
C PHE A 4 6.79 47.11 -62.65
N VAL A 5 7.74 47.96 -62.25
CA VAL A 5 8.71 47.58 -61.17
C VAL A 5 8.07 47.75 -59.78
N PHE A 6 7.09 48.64 -59.61
CA PHE A 6 6.45 48.87 -58.30
C PHE A 6 5.47 47.76 -57.88
N VAL A 7 4.88 47.04 -58.86
CA VAL A 7 3.92 45.98 -58.55
C VAL A 7 4.64 44.68 -58.16
N LEU A 8 5.82 44.41 -58.75
CA LEU A 8 6.62 43.21 -58.38
C LEU A 8 7.23 43.29 -56.96
N SER A 9 7.57 44.51 -56.54
CA SER A 9 8.16 44.71 -55.19
C SER A 9 7.14 44.52 -54.07
N PHE A 10 5.85 44.82 -54.31
CA PHE A 10 4.81 44.65 -53.33
C PHE A 10 4.31 43.20 -53.16
N VAL A 11 4.39 42.39 -54.23
CA VAL A 11 4.06 40.94 -54.19
C VAL A 11 5.14 40.14 -53.48
N LEU A 12 6.41 40.53 -53.57
CA LEU A 12 7.52 39.86 -52.86
C LEU A 12 7.57 40.18 -51.37
N LEU A 13 7.14 41.37 -50.92
CA LEU A 13 7.00 41.72 -49.51
C LEU A 13 5.82 41.00 -48.84
N ALA A 14 4.68 40.82 -49.57
CA ALA A 14 3.51 40.11 -49.05
C ALA A 14 3.74 38.59 -48.89
N ALA A 15 4.61 37.96 -49.73
CA ALA A 15 4.98 36.57 -49.62
C ALA A 15 5.94 36.30 -48.43
N TRP A 16 6.73 37.28 -48.01
CA TRP A 16 7.63 37.10 -46.87
C TRP A 16 6.97 37.29 -45.52
N THR A 17 5.88 38.04 -45.43
CA THR A 17 5.09 38.19 -44.20
C THR A 17 4.17 36.99 -43.92
N LEU A 18 3.79 36.21 -44.93
CA LEU A 18 2.98 34.99 -44.77
C LEU A 18 3.84 33.76 -44.33
N SER A 19 5.17 33.81 -44.55
CA SER A 19 6.05 32.70 -44.16
C SER A 19 6.53 32.76 -42.69
N VAL A 20 6.35 33.87 -42.00
CA VAL A 20 6.82 34.07 -40.61
C VAL A 20 5.72 33.72 -39.58
N SER A 21 4.45 33.65 -40.02
CA SER A 21 3.32 33.33 -39.12
C SER A 21 3.05 31.82 -38.92
N ALA A 22 3.89 30.92 -39.51
CA ALA A 22 3.79 29.49 -39.30
C ALA A 22 4.70 28.96 -38.17
N VAL A 23 5.29 29.88 -37.40
CA VAL A 23 6.14 29.48 -36.26
C VAL A 23 5.31 29.56 -34.97
N THR A 24 5.03 28.39 -34.46
CA THR A 24 4.69 28.08 -33.06
C THR A 24 3.33 28.54 -32.53
N ALA A 25 2.26 27.94 -33.02
CA ALA A 25 1.26 27.48 -32.08
C ALA A 25 1.76 26.18 -31.43
N GLN A 26 2.86 26.27 -30.69
CA GLN A 26 3.17 25.27 -29.68
C GLN A 26 2.04 25.38 -28.66
N ALA A 27 1.00 24.55 -28.83
CA ALA A 27 -0.04 24.42 -27.82
C ALA A 27 0.70 24.20 -26.50
N GLN A 28 0.61 25.15 -25.60
CA GLN A 28 1.17 25.05 -24.26
C GLN A 28 0.50 23.80 -23.66
N GLU A 29 1.19 22.66 -23.73
CA GLU A 29 0.66 21.39 -23.22
C GLU A 29 0.25 21.65 -21.78
N LYS A 30 -1.05 21.59 -21.53
CA LYS A 30 -1.64 21.91 -20.24
C LYS A 30 -1.05 20.98 -19.18
N THR A 31 -0.13 21.48 -18.36
CA THR A 31 0.50 20.70 -17.29
C THR A 31 -0.57 20.20 -16.32
N MET A 32 -0.64 18.88 -16.15
CA MET A 32 -1.52 18.25 -15.16
C MET A 32 -0.79 18.22 -13.81
N LYS A 33 -1.38 18.85 -12.80
CA LYS A 33 -0.85 18.84 -11.43
C LYS A 33 -1.62 17.79 -10.63
N LEU A 34 -0.91 16.83 -10.05
CA LEU A 34 -1.47 15.77 -9.22
C LEU A 34 -1.11 16.00 -7.75
N ARG A 35 -2.10 15.88 -6.89
CA ARG A 35 -1.95 15.91 -5.43
C ARG A 35 -1.96 14.49 -4.94
N LEU A 36 -0.84 14.05 -4.35
CA LEU A 36 -0.67 12.71 -3.81
C LEU A 36 -0.74 12.73 -2.29
N SER A 37 -1.69 11.98 -1.72
CA SER A 37 -1.83 11.80 -0.28
C SER A 37 -1.10 10.56 0.18
N VAL A 38 -0.19 10.69 1.16
CA VAL A 38 0.48 9.56 1.82
C VAL A 38 0.26 9.61 3.32
N MET A 39 0.18 8.42 3.94
CA MET A 39 -0.11 8.33 5.37
C MET A 39 1.11 8.59 6.28
N TRP A 40 2.31 8.31 5.79
CA TRP A 40 3.54 8.39 6.58
C TRP A 40 4.07 9.82 6.72
N PRO A 41 4.86 10.10 7.78
CA PRO A 41 5.54 11.39 7.95
C PRO A 41 6.52 11.70 6.80
N PRO A 42 6.89 12.98 6.58
CA PRO A 42 7.77 13.37 5.46
C PRO A 42 9.12 12.65 5.41
N GLN A 43 9.71 12.34 6.57
CA GLN A 43 11.01 11.66 6.67
C GLN A 43 10.92 10.14 6.48
N HIS A 44 9.73 9.55 6.50
CA HIS A 44 9.56 8.12 6.38
C HIS A 44 9.99 7.61 4.99
N PRO A 45 10.71 6.47 4.90
CA PRO A 45 11.19 5.96 3.61
C PRO A 45 10.10 5.74 2.56
N MET A 46 8.91 5.31 2.98
CA MET A 46 7.77 5.17 2.04
C MET A 46 7.31 6.52 1.48
N THR A 47 7.33 7.61 2.27
CA THR A 47 7.04 8.96 1.75
C THR A 47 8.08 9.40 0.73
N LYS A 48 9.36 9.10 0.97
CA LYS A 48 10.44 9.36 0.02
C LYS A 48 10.26 8.57 -1.27
N LEU A 49 9.90 7.27 -1.17
CA LEU A 49 9.62 6.42 -2.32
C LEU A 49 8.52 7.03 -3.21
N PHE A 50 7.40 7.47 -2.64
CA PHE A 50 6.33 8.12 -3.40
C PHE A 50 6.73 9.50 -3.93
N THR A 51 7.62 10.22 -3.25
CA THR A 51 8.19 11.48 -3.75
C THR A 51 9.06 11.24 -4.98
N GLU A 52 9.86 10.19 -4.96
CA GLU A 52 10.68 9.76 -6.10
C GLU A 52 9.82 9.26 -7.26
N TRP A 53 8.76 8.49 -6.98
CA TRP A 53 7.76 8.11 -7.98
C TRP A 53 7.22 9.33 -8.72
N GLY A 54 6.83 10.37 -7.98
CA GLY A 54 6.32 11.60 -8.56
C GLY A 54 7.35 12.31 -9.48
N LYS A 55 8.63 12.33 -9.08
CA LYS A 55 9.72 12.90 -9.90
C LYS A 55 9.98 12.08 -11.16
N ASP A 56 9.92 10.74 -11.05
CA ASP A 56 10.11 9.86 -12.21
C ASP A 56 8.94 9.99 -13.19
N VAL A 57 7.70 10.14 -12.71
CA VAL A 57 6.53 10.47 -13.55
C VAL A 57 6.72 11.82 -14.25
N GLU A 58 7.15 12.88 -13.54
CA GLU A 58 7.42 14.18 -14.14
C GLU A 58 8.49 14.10 -15.23
N LYS A 59 9.57 13.39 -14.96
CA LYS A 59 10.66 13.18 -15.92
C LYS A 59 10.20 12.40 -17.15
N ALA A 60 9.47 11.29 -16.95
CA ALA A 60 9.01 10.43 -18.05
C ALA A 60 7.97 11.12 -18.94
N THR A 61 7.20 12.04 -18.36
CA THR A 61 6.21 12.85 -19.08
C THR A 61 6.74 14.21 -19.55
N ALA A 62 8.08 14.43 -19.48
CA ALA A 62 8.72 15.68 -19.87
C ALA A 62 8.05 16.93 -19.24
N GLY A 63 7.64 16.84 -17.96
CA GLY A 63 7.02 17.93 -17.21
C GLY A 63 5.52 18.14 -17.49
N ARG A 64 4.88 17.34 -18.35
CA ARG A 64 3.43 17.43 -18.61
C ARG A 64 2.60 17.04 -17.39
N ILE A 65 3.14 16.17 -16.53
CA ILE A 65 2.50 15.75 -15.28
C ILE A 65 3.47 16.04 -14.13
N THR A 66 3.01 16.80 -13.15
CA THR A 66 3.77 17.09 -11.92
C THR A 66 3.02 16.55 -10.71
N VAL A 67 3.76 16.09 -9.69
CA VAL A 67 3.18 15.48 -8.49
C VAL A 67 3.62 16.22 -7.23
N THR A 68 2.67 16.66 -6.43
CA THR A 68 2.92 17.23 -5.10
C THR A 68 2.49 16.24 -4.03
N VAL A 69 3.42 15.86 -3.16
CA VAL A 69 3.17 14.90 -2.07
C VAL A 69 2.69 15.60 -0.81
N PHE A 70 1.60 15.13 -0.24
CA PHE A 70 1.02 15.57 1.03
C PHE A 70 1.16 14.45 2.06
N ALA A 71 2.12 14.59 2.95
CA ALA A 71 2.46 13.60 3.97
C ALA A 71 1.50 13.63 5.18
N SER A 72 1.56 12.58 6.01
CA SER A 72 0.81 12.50 7.29
C SER A 72 -0.69 12.71 7.15
N ASN A 73 -1.29 12.24 6.07
CA ASN A 73 -2.73 12.39 5.77
C ASN A 73 -3.24 13.86 5.79
N THR A 74 -2.37 14.84 5.52
CA THR A 74 -2.75 16.26 5.55
C THR A 74 -3.72 16.66 4.45
N LEU A 75 -3.83 15.86 3.38
CA LEU A 75 -4.77 16.11 2.27
C LEU A 75 -6.13 15.43 2.50
N SER A 76 -6.17 14.31 3.20
CA SER A 76 -7.39 13.52 3.43
C SER A 76 -7.29 12.71 4.72
N PRO A 77 -8.36 12.64 5.54
CA PRO A 77 -8.41 11.73 6.68
C PRO A 77 -8.21 10.27 6.24
N PRO A 78 -7.52 9.42 7.04
CA PRO A 78 -7.17 8.05 6.64
C PRO A 78 -8.35 7.22 6.13
N MET A 79 -9.48 7.23 6.84
CA MET A 79 -10.67 6.45 6.48
C MET A 79 -11.43 6.99 5.25
N GLN A 80 -10.99 8.10 4.67
CA GLN A 80 -11.65 8.76 3.54
C GLN A 80 -10.78 8.83 2.28
N VAL A 81 -9.52 8.37 2.33
CA VAL A 81 -8.57 8.51 1.21
C VAL A 81 -9.10 7.86 -0.06
N TYR A 82 -9.67 6.65 0.03
CA TYR A 82 -10.25 5.96 -1.13
C TYR A 82 -11.38 6.78 -1.76
N ASP A 83 -12.38 7.14 -0.96
CA ASP A 83 -13.55 7.90 -1.42
C ASP A 83 -13.17 9.29 -1.95
N ASN A 84 -12.23 9.96 -1.28
CA ASN A 84 -11.73 11.25 -1.72
C ASN A 84 -10.93 11.16 -3.02
N THR A 85 -10.24 10.03 -3.27
CA THR A 85 -9.58 9.77 -4.56
C THR A 85 -10.62 9.50 -5.64
N MET A 86 -11.62 8.67 -5.37
CA MET A 86 -12.72 8.43 -6.31
C MET A 86 -13.42 9.72 -6.72
N ARG A 87 -13.70 10.63 -5.77
CA ARG A 87 -14.37 11.91 -6.01
C ARG A 87 -13.46 13.00 -6.60
N GLY A 88 -12.13 12.79 -6.69
CA GLY A 88 -11.17 13.77 -7.21
C GLY A 88 -10.80 14.88 -6.21
N VAL A 89 -11.11 14.72 -4.93
CA VAL A 89 -10.58 15.58 -3.84
C VAL A 89 -9.09 15.31 -3.66
N VAL A 90 -8.68 14.05 -3.80
CA VAL A 90 -7.31 13.58 -3.89
C VAL A 90 -7.09 13.08 -5.32
N ASP A 91 -5.98 13.42 -5.97
CA ASP A 91 -5.71 12.95 -7.33
C ASP A 91 -5.05 11.57 -7.32
N VAL A 92 -4.11 11.34 -6.39
CA VAL A 92 -3.48 10.05 -6.11
C VAL A 92 -3.54 9.78 -4.61
N GLY A 93 -4.09 8.63 -4.21
CA GLY A 93 -4.23 8.23 -2.80
C GLY A 93 -3.45 6.97 -2.50
N THR A 94 -2.72 6.97 -1.38
CA THR A 94 -2.09 5.76 -0.84
C THR A 94 -2.57 5.51 0.57
N ASN A 95 -3.05 4.30 0.87
CA ASN A 95 -3.49 3.95 2.21
C ASN A 95 -3.68 2.43 2.37
N LEU A 96 -4.10 2.00 3.55
CA LEU A 96 -4.43 0.61 3.84
C LEU A 96 -5.78 0.22 3.22
N LEU A 97 -5.87 -1.02 2.70
CA LEU A 97 -7.16 -1.59 2.30
C LEU A 97 -8.13 -1.61 3.49
N ALA A 98 -7.63 -1.93 4.67
CA ALA A 98 -8.35 -1.97 5.94
C ALA A 98 -9.10 -0.67 6.29
N TYR A 99 -8.67 0.47 5.75
CA TYR A 99 -9.33 1.76 6.00
C TYR A 99 -10.49 2.06 5.04
N SER A 100 -10.87 1.08 4.22
CA SER A 100 -12.05 1.12 3.35
C SER A 100 -12.98 -0.08 3.65
N PRO A 101 -13.51 -0.21 4.89
CA PRO A 101 -14.21 -1.41 5.34
C PRO A 101 -15.42 -1.73 4.45
N GLY A 102 -15.53 -3.00 4.05
CA GLY A 102 -16.63 -3.52 3.22
C GLY A 102 -16.61 -3.09 1.76
N ARG A 103 -15.68 -2.21 1.34
CA ARG A 103 -15.54 -1.75 -0.04
C ARG A 103 -14.78 -2.74 -0.93
N LEU A 104 -13.79 -3.44 -0.38
CA LEU A 104 -12.84 -4.27 -1.12
C LEU A 104 -12.94 -5.76 -0.71
N PRO A 105 -14.15 -6.37 -0.73
CA PRO A 105 -14.40 -7.67 -0.12
C PRO A 105 -13.64 -8.83 -0.75
N LEU A 106 -13.36 -8.80 -2.07
CA LEU A 106 -12.56 -9.85 -2.69
C LEU A 106 -11.07 -9.70 -2.32
N SER A 107 -10.58 -8.46 -2.25
CA SER A 107 -9.18 -8.15 -1.91
C SER A 107 -8.86 -8.32 -0.42
N GLU A 108 -9.87 -8.51 0.45
CA GLU A 108 -9.66 -8.90 1.85
C GLU A 108 -8.86 -10.21 2.00
N VAL A 109 -8.83 -11.07 0.94
CA VAL A 109 -7.98 -12.26 0.92
C VAL A 109 -6.51 -11.96 1.19
N LEU A 110 -6.02 -10.81 0.70
CA LEU A 110 -4.62 -10.41 0.87
C LEU A 110 -4.26 -10.14 2.34
N GLN A 111 -5.25 -9.85 3.19
CA GLN A 111 -5.06 -9.55 4.61
C GLN A 111 -5.26 -10.78 5.51
N GLN A 112 -5.62 -11.92 4.92
CA GLN A 112 -5.84 -13.16 5.66
C GLN A 112 -4.51 -13.73 6.21
N PRO A 113 -4.57 -14.56 7.28
CA PRO A 113 -3.39 -15.22 7.86
C PRO A 113 -2.87 -16.33 6.95
N LEU A 114 -2.16 -15.97 5.89
CA LEU A 114 -1.66 -16.87 4.86
C LEU A 114 -0.19 -17.32 5.06
N GLY A 115 0.43 -16.91 6.16
CA GLY A 115 1.81 -17.31 6.46
C GLY A 115 2.87 -16.48 5.73
N TYR A 116 2.63 -15.21 5.52
CA TYR A 116 3.58 -14.30 4.89
C TYR A 116 4.93 -14.27 5.60
N ARG A 117 6.01 -14.22 4.83
CA ARG A 117 7.38 -14.22 5.34
C ARG A 117 8.07 -12.86 5.31
N ASN A 118 7.73 -12.03 4.34
CA ASN A 118 8.29 -10.67 4.20
C ASN A 118 7.42 -9.79 3.30
N GLY A 119 7.68 -8.48 3.33
CA GLY A 119 6.93 -7.49 2.56
C GLY A 119 7.15 -7.58 1.05
N TYR A 120 8.28 -8.14 0.58
CA TYR A 120 8.52 -8.34 -0.85
C TYR A 120 7.62 -9.43 -1.42
N GLN A 121 7.56 -10.60 -0.75
CA GLN A 121 6.65 -11.68 -1.10
C GLN A 121 5.19 -11.20 -1.11
N ALA A 122 4.80 -10.46 -0.05
CA ALA A 122 3.47 -9.89 0.10
C ALA A 122 3.12 -8.91 -1.04
N THR A 123 4.03 -8.00 -1.38
CA THR A 123 3.85 -7.02 -2.47
C THR A 123 3.72 -7.70 -3.82
N ARG A 124 4.55 -8.69 -4.11
CA ARG A 124 4.46 -9.47 -5.37
C ARG A 124 3.14 -10.23 -5.48
N LEU A 125 2.70 -10.88 -4.39
CA LEU A 125 1.39 -11.53 -4.34
C LEU A 125 0.28 -10.54 -4.65
N ALA A 126 0.26 -9.37 -3.99
CA ALA A 126 -0.80 -8.39 -4.16
C ALA A 126 -0.94 -7.93 -5.63
N ASN A 127 0.18 -7.64 -6.31
CA ASN A 127 0.15 -7.23 -7.71
C ASN A 127 -0.20 -8.40 -8.67
N ALA A 128 0.29 -9.63 -8.39
CA ALA A 128 -0.09 -10.82 -9.16
C ALA A 128 -1.59 -11.12 -9.00
N TYR A 129 -2.12 -10.99 -7.79
CA TYR A 129 -3.55 -11.10 -7.47
C TYR A 129 -4.36 -10.07 -8.27
N TYR A 130 -4.00 -8.79 -8.19
CA TYR A 130 -4.70 -7.74 -8.92
C TYR A 130 -4.70 -7.97 -10.44
N LYS A 131 -3.56 -8.37 -11.00
CA LYS A 131 -3.43 -8.70 -12.43
C LYS A 131 -4.30 -9.88 -12.85
N LYS A 132 -4.43 -10.89 -11.97
CA LYS A 132 -5.22 -12.12 -12.23
C LYS A 132 -6.72 -11.87 -12.15
N PHE A 133 -7.18 -11.22 -11.08
CA PHE A 133 -8.62 -11.12 -10.78
C PHE A 133 -9.25 -9.83 -11.29
N LYS A 134 -8.48 -8.75 -11.47
CA LYS A 134 -8.98 -7.42 -11.84
C LYS A 134 -10.27 -7.09 -11.10
N PRO A 135 -10.22 -7.03 -9.76
CA PRO A 135 -11.42 -6.96 -8.94
C PRO A 135 -12.25 -5.72 -9.27
N LYS A 136 -13.54 -5.92 -9.59
CA LYS A 136 -14.46 -4.82 -9.93
C LYS A 136 -14.62 -3.78 -8.83
N GLU A 137 -14.26 -4.13 -7.61
CA GLU A 137 -14.25 -3.23 -6.46
C GLU A 137 -13.29 -2.03 -6.60
N PHE A 138 -12.38 -2.07 -7.60
CA PHE A 138 -11.51 -0.96 -7.98
C PHE A 138 -11.95 -0.24 -9.27
N ASP A 139 -13.11 -0.57 -9.85
CA ASP A 139 -13.53 -0.01 -11.14
C ASP A 139 -13.76 1.50 -11.12
N ASP A 140 -13.98 2.11 -9.96
CA ASP A 140 -14.19 3.55 -9.77
C ASP A 140 -12.89 4.36 -9.60
N VAL A 141 -11.73 3.69 -9.54
CA VAL A 141 -10.40 4.29 -9.51
C VAL A 141 -9.48 3.61 -10.53
N HIS A 142 -8.28 4.14 -10.72
CA HIS A 142 -7.19 3.44 -11.40
C HIS A 142 -6.16 2.98 -10.37
N VAL A 143 -5.86 1.68 -10.34
CA VAL A 143 -4.84 1.13 -9.47
C VAL A 143 -3.48 1.29 -10.14
N LEU A 144 -2.58 2.03 -9.50
CA LEU A 144 -1.19 2.16 -9.93
C LEU A 144 -0.42 0.89 -9.54
N PHE A 145 -0.38 0.58 -8.26
CA PHE A 145 0.14 -0.69 -7.74
C PHE A 145 -0.38 -0.96 -6.33
N LEU A 146 -0.23 -2.21 -5.90
CA LEU A 146 -0.46 -2.64 -4.53
C LEU A 146 0.88 -2.94 -3.85
N HIS A 147 0.95 -2.75 -2.54
CA HIS A 147 2.09 -3.16 -1.75
C HIS A 147 1.66 -3.57 -0.34
N GLY A 148 2.58 -4.16 0.43
CA GLY A 148 2.20 -4.57 1.77
C GLY A 148 3.38 -4.81 2.69
N ALA A 149 3.20 -4.47 3.97
CA ALA A 149 4.10 -4.79 5.06
C ALA A 149 3.73 -6.15 5.66
N ALA A 150 4.71 -7.03 5.80
CA ALA A 150 4.59 -8.37 6.38
C ALA A 150 5.97 -8.86 6.84
N PRO A 151 6.07 -9.79 7.80
CA PRO A 151 4.96 -10.49 8.45
C PRO A 151 4.30 -9.67 9.56
N GLY A 152 2.98 -9.79 9.72
CA GLY A 152 2.27 -9.33 10.90
C GLY A 152 2.38 -10.38 12.00
N LEU A 153 2.94 -10.02 13.15
CA LEU A 153 3.23 -10.89 14.29
C LEU A 153 2.73 -10.26 15.60
N ILE A 154 2.64 -11.07 16.66
CA ILE A 154 2.27 -10.58 17.99
C ILE A 154 3.50 -10.08 18.74
N PHE A 155 3.40 -8.84 19.23
CA PHE A 155 4.37 -8.24 20.15
C PHE A 155 3.74 -8.11 21.53
N THR A 156 4.46 -8.45 22.59
CA THR A 156 3.93 -8.42 23.96
C THR A 156 4.76 -7.53 24.89
N LYS A 157 4.07 -6.86 25.79
CA LYS A 157 4.68 -5.99 26.81
C LYS A 157 5.52 -6.76 27.82
N ASN A 158 5.06 -7.96 28.19
CA ASN A 158 5.77 -8.86 29.07
C ASN A 158 6.39 -10.01 28.26
N PRO A 159 7.50 -10.62 28.76
CA PRO A 159 8.09 -11.78 28.09
C PRO A 159 7.12 -12.95 27.98
N VAL A 160 7.06 -13.54 26.77
CA VAL A 160 6.28 -14.76 26.46
C VAL A 160 7.13 -15.68 25.60
N LYS A 161 6.82 -16.98 25.62
CA LYS A 161 7.60 -18.01 24.90
C LYS A 161 6.73 -18.84 23.93
N SER A 162 5.42 -18.84 24.12
CA SER A 162 4.49 -19.69 23.39
C SER A 162 3.18 -18.95 23.11
N ILE A 163 2.36 -19.51 22.22
CA ILE A 163 1.01 -19.02 21.96
C ILE A 163 0.10 -19.19 23.18
N ALA A 164 0.37 -20.15 24.05
CA ALA A 164 -0.41 -20.33 25.28
C ALA A 164 -0.27 -19.14 26.23
N ASP A 165 0.87 -18.49 26.24
CA ASP A 165 1.17 -17.36 27.14
C ASP A 165 0.39 -16.07 26.80
N ILE A 166 -0.17 -15.98 25.59
CA ILE A 166 -0.95 -14.79 25.19
C ILE A 166 -2.45 -14.92 25.51
N LYS A 167 -2.89 -16.07 26.04
CA LYS A 167 -4.31 -16.31 26.37
C LYS A 167 -4.83 -15.24 27.34
N GLY A 168 -5.94 -14.59 26.96
CA GLY A 168 -6.58 -13.54 27.76
C GLY A 168 -5.90 -12.19 27.73
N LEU A 169 -4.73 -12.03 27.08
CA LEU A 169 -4.07 -10.74 26.92
C LEU A 169 -4.89 -9.81 26.01
N ARG A 170 -4.87 -8.53 26.32
CA ARG A 170 -5.47 -7.47 25.50
C ARG A 170 -4.49 -7.10 24.39
N ILE A 171 -4.77 -7.57 23.20
CA ILE A 171 -3.90 -7.41 22.03
C ILE A 171 -4.53 -6.42 21.05
N LYS A 172 -3.84 -5.30 20.78
CA LYS A 172 -4.27 -4.39 19.72
C LYS A 172 -4.28 -5.11 18.38
N ALA A 173 -5.41 -5.01 17.68
CA ALA A 173 -5.55 -5.45 16.30
C ALA A 173 -6.42 -4.45 15.52
N ASN A 174 -6.32 -4.44 14.19
CA ASN A 174 -7.34 -3.81 13.37
C ASN A 174 -8.58 -4.72 13.31
N ALA A 175 -9.73 -4.17 12.89
CA ALA A 175 -10.97 -4.94 12.81
C ALA A 175 -10.81 -6.22 11.98
N GLU A 176 -10.10 -6.14 10.86
CA GLU A 176 -9.86 -7.23 9.91
C GLU A 176 -9.00 -8.37 10.49
N ASN A 177 -8.16 -8.05 11.48
CA ASN A 177 -7.22 -9.00 12.11
C ASN A 177 -7.66 -9.43 13.51
N ALA A 178 -8.79 -8.91 13.98
CA ALA A 178 -9.31 -9.22 15.32
C ALA A 178 -9.56 -10.73 15.51
N ASP A 179 -9.99 -11.41 14.47
CA ASP A 179 -10.29 -12.84 14.53
C ASP A 179 -9.04 -13.71 14.66
N ILE A 180 -7.88 -13.25 14.15
CA ILE A 180 -6.57 -13.89 14.43
C ILE A 180 -6.32 -13.89 15.94
N VAL A 181 -6.47 -12.73 16.58
CA VAL A 181 -6.24 -12.57 18.03
C VAL A 181 -7.20 -13.43 18.84
N LYS A 182 -8.50 -13.47 18.48
CA LYS A 182 -9.51 -14.31 19.13
C LYS A 182 -9.19 -15.80 18.98
N ALA A 183 -8.83 -16.24 17.77
CA ALA A 183 -8.50 -17.64 17.50
C ALA A 183 -7.31 -18.13 18.32
N LEU A 184 -6.39 -17.23 18.67
CA LEU A 184 -5.25 -17.52 19.55
C LEU A 184 -5.61 -17.47 21.05
N GLY A 185 -6.86 -17.12 21.39
CA GLY A 185 -7.35 -17.06 22.78
C GLY A 185 -7.07 -15.74 23.50
N ALA A 186 -6.62 -14.71 22.80
CA ALA A 186 -6.42 -13.37 23.33
C ALA A 186 -7.66 -12.47 23.08
N SER A 187 -7.70 -11.32 23.69
CA SER A 187 -8.79 -10.34 23.60
C SER A 187 -8.39 -9.20 22.66
N PRO A 188 -9.00 -9.06 21.47
CA PRO A 188 -8.65 -7.99 20.54
C PRO A 188 -9.17 -6.63 21.05
N VAL A 189 -8.34 -5.60 20.90
CA VAL A 189 -8.68 -4.20 21.15
C VAL A 189 -8.43 -3.41 19.89
N THR A 190 -9.48 -2.84 19.30
CA THR A 190 -9.37 -2.03 18.08
C THR A 190 -9.12 -0.57 18.42
N MET A 191 -8.01 -0.04 17.90
CA MET A 191 -7.66 1.38 17.99
C MET A 191 -6.73 1.79 16.83
N PRO A 192 -6.59 3.09 16.53
CA PRO A 192 -5.61 3.60 15.57
C PRO A 192 -4.17 3.19 15.93
N VAL A 193 -3.33 2.98 14.91
CA VAL A 193 -1.91 2.62 15.13
C VAL A 193 -1.17 3.69 15.96
N THR A 194 -1.51 4.96 15.76
CA THR A 194 -0.91 6.10 16.45
C THR A 194 -1.15 6.13 17.95
N GLU A 195 -2.20 5.45 18.44
CA GLU A 195 -2.56 5.38 19.87
C GLU A 195 -1.95 4.15 20.57
N THR A 196 -1.36 3.22 19.81
CA THR A 196 -0.90 1.93 20.34
C THR A 196 0.27 2.09 21.33
N TYR A 197 1.22 2.98 21.04
CA TYR A 197 2.32 3.25 21.97
C TYR A 197 1.82 3.69 23.35
N ASP A 198 0.91 4.65 23.39
CA ASP A 198 0.33 5.14 24.63
C ASP A 198 -0.52 4.07 25.33
N GLY A 199 -1.29 3.29 24.57
CA GLY A 199 -2.06 2.17 25.08
C GLY A 199 -1.20 1.12 25.81
N LEU A 200 -0.06 0.75 25.21
CA LEU A 200 0.92 -0.14 25.80
C LEU A 200 1.61 0.49 27.02
N SER A 201 2.06 1.73 26.92
CA SER A 201 2.75 2.44 28.01
C SER A 201 1.88 2.55 29.25
N ARG A 202 0.62 2.90 29.08
CA ARG A 202 -0.36 3.08 30.19
C ARG A 202 -0.96 1.76 30.70
N GLY A 203 -0.63 0.62 30.09
CA GLY A 203 -1.16 -0.69 30.47
C GLY A 203 -2.62 -0.93 30.08
N LEU A 204 -3.16 -0.19 29.10
CA LEU A 204 -4.45 -0.48 28.47
C LEU A 204 -4.36 -1.69 27.55
N LEU A 205 -3.17 -1.96 27.00
CA LEU A 205 -2.84 -3.08 26.17
C LEU A 205 -1.73 -3.91 26.81
N ASP A 206 -1.76 -5.21 26.55
CA ASP A 206 -0.74 -6.17 26.96
C ASP A 206 0.17 -6.54 25.77
N GLY A 207 -0.27 -6.24 24.54
CA GLY A 207 0.46 -6.47 23.30
C GLY A 207 -0.23 -5.86 22.08
N CYS A 208 0.34 -6.12 20.93
CA CYS A 208 -0.22 -5.70 19.63
C CYS A 208 0.13 -6.70 18.53
N LEU A 209 -0.73 -6.75 17.51
CA LEU A 209 -0.54 -7.52 16.29
C LEU A 209 -0.18 -6.55 15.17
N PHE A 210 1.10 -6.55 14.74
CA PHE A 210 1.64 -5.61 13.77
C PHE A 210 2.71 -6.22 12.85
N PRO A 211 2.98 -5.61 11.67
CA PRO A 211 4.21 -5.86 10.93
C PRO A 211 5.45 -5.45 11.74
N ILE A 212 6.58 -6.10 11.46
CA ILE A 212 7.85 -5.90 12.19
C ILE A 212 8.33 -4.44 12.12
N GLU A 213 8.13 -3.76 10.99
CA GLU A 213 8.48 -2.35 10.81
C GLU A 213 7.92 -1.45 11.92
N ALA A 214 6.74 -1.75 12.44
CA ALA A 214 6.10 -0.96 13.50
C ALA A 214 6.94 -0.86 14.79
N LEU A 215 7.84 -1.81 15.04
CA LEU A 215 8.76 -1.76 16.19
C LEU A 215 9.61 -0.47 16.17
N GLN A 216 10.02 -0.02 14.98
CA GLN A 216 10.77 1.23 14.81
C GLN A 216 9.87 2.39 14.38
N GLY A 217 9.05 2.21 13.36
CA GLY A 217 8.25 3.27 12.75
C GLY A 217 7.25 3.92 13.71
N PHE A 218 6.73 3.15 14.68
CA PHE A 218 5.83 3.62 15.74
C PHE A 218 6.44 3.49 17.15
N LYS A 219 7.76 3.29 17.25
CA LYS A 219 8.52 3.16 18.50
C LYS A 219 8.02 2.04 19.43
N ILE A 220 7.30 1.06 18.90
CA ILE A 220 6.68 -0.01 19.72
C ILE A 220 7.75 -0.83 20.46
N ALA A 221 8.96 -0.96 19.91
CA ALA A 221 10.08 -1.64 20.59
C ALA A 221 10.48 -1.03 21.95
N GLU A 222 10.07 0.21 22.25
CA GLU A 222 10.36 0.83 23.55
C GLU A 222 9.41 0.35 24.66
N VAL A 223 8.25 -0.21 24.29
CA VAL A 223 7.17 -0.58 25.21
C VAL A 223 6.77 -2.06 25.16
N VAL A 224 7.48 -2.87 24.38
CA VAL A 224 7.31 -4.33 24.29
C VAL A 224 8.60 -5.06 24.64
N LYS A 225 8.52 -6.36 24.97
CA LYS A 225 9.67 -7.20 25.34
C LYS A 225 9.84 -8.41 24.45
N THR A 226 8.78 -8.88 23.78
CA THR A 226 8.85 -10.06 22.94
C THR A 226 8.07 -9.87 21.65
N VAL A 227 8.65 -10.37 20.56
CA VAL A 227 7.97 -10.67 19.30
C VAL A 227 7.84 -12.19 19.23
N LEU A 228 6.63 -12.71 19.10
CA LEU A 228 6.38 -14.12 18.83
C LEU A 228 6.51 -14.39 17.33
N GLU A 229 7.51 -15.18 16.95
CA GLU A 229 7.70 -15.62 15.56
C GLU A 229 6.87 -16.87 15.30
N ASP A 230 5.55 -16.65 15.10
CA ASP A 230 4.58 -17.68 14.71
C ASP A 230 4.02 -17.33 13.33
N TYR A 231 4.68 -17.82 12.29
CA TYR A 231 4.37 -17.44 10.91
C TYR A 231 3.02 -17.95 10.39
N PRO A 232 2.45 -19.11 10.81
CA PRO A 232 1.12 -19.51 10.38
C PRO A 232 -0.01 -18.50 10.62
N MET A 233 0.11 -17.62 11.64
CA MET A 233 -0.84 -16.54 11.86
C MET A 233 -0.50 -15.26 11.08
N SER A 234 0.64 -15.24 10.40
CA SER A 234 1.16 -14.04 9.76
C SER A 234 0.25 -13.56 8.64
N TYR A 235 -0.11 -12.28 8.74
CA TYR A 235 -0.90 -11.57 7.75
C TYR A 235 -0.07 -10.46 7.10
N MET A 236 -0.60 -9.89 6.02
CA MET A 236 -0.06 -8.71 5.36
C MET A 236 -0.93 -7.49 5.69
N THR A 237 -0.32 -6.38 6.06
CA THR A 237 -0.97 -5.08 5.99
C THR A 237 -0.95 -4.62 4.54
N SER A 238 -2.06 -4.87 3.83
CA SER A 238 -2.18 -4.54 2.40
C SER A 238 -2.47 -3.07 2.20
N MET A 239 -1.80 -2.49 1.21
CA MET A 239 -1.89 -1.07 0.87
C MET A 239 -2.09 -0.89 -0.63
N TYR A 240 -2.81 0.17 -0.98
CA TYR A 240 -3.00 0.58 -2.36
C TYR A 240 -2.27 1.89 -2.67
N ALA A 241 -1.86 2.05 -3.93
CA ALA A 241 -1.62 3.31 -4.60
C ALA A 241 -2.62 3.40 -5.74
N ILE A 242 -3.57 4.33 -5.64
CA ILE A 242 -4.68 4.50 -6.59
C ILE A 242 -4.77 5.93 -7.09
N MET A 243 -5.27 6.11 -8.30
CA MET A 243 -5.46 7.41 -8.93
C MET A 243 -6.94 7.62 -9.27
N ASN A 244 -7.40 8.87 -9.20
CA ASN A 244 -8.72 9.26 -9.68
C ASN A 244 -8.90 8.86 -11.15
N LYS A 245 -9.97 8.13 -11.45
CA LYS A 245 -10.19 7.56 -12.77
C LYS A 245 -10.34 8.60 -13.87
N ALA A 246 -10.98 9.73 -13.59
CA ALA A 246 -11.13 10.80 -14.57
C ALA A 246 -9.77 11.48 -14.86
N LYS A 247 -8.93 11.64 -13.85
CA LYS A 247 -7.55 12.14 -14.04
C LYS A 247 -6.72 11.18 -14.90
N TRP A 248 -6.77 9.88 -14.58
CA TRP A 248 -6.09 8.85 -15.38
C TRP A 248 -6.53 8.87 -16.83
N ASN A 249 -7.84 8.89 -17.09
CA ASN A 249 -8.39 8.91 -18.45
C ASN A 249 -8.07 10.18 -19.23
N ALA A 250 -7.72 11.28 -18.56
CA ALA A 250 -7.28 12.52 -19.19
C ALA A 250 -5.77 12.55 -19.55
N ILE A 251 -5.01 11.55 -19.13
CA ILE A 251 -3.60 11.37 -19.47
C ILE A 251 -3.50 10.76 -20.88
N SER A 252 -2.51 11.22 -21.67
CA SER A 252 -2.29 10.66 -23.00
C SER A 252 -1.91 9.16 -22.93
N PRO A 253 -2.28 8.33 -23.93
CA PRO A 253 -1.92 6.90 -23.93
C PRO A 253 -0.41 6.65 -23.83
N ALA A 254 0.41 7.55 -24.38
CA ALA A 254 1.86 7.45 -24.29
C ALA A 254 2.35 7.68 -22.85
N ASP A 255 1.80 8.69 -22.16
CA ASP A 255 2.14 8.98 -20.78
C ASP A 255 1.57 7.92 -19.83
N GLN A 256 0.37 7.39 -20.07
CA GLN A 256 -0.18 6.26 -19.32
C GLN A 256 0.77 5.07 -19.35
N LYS A 257 1.24 4.68 -20.54
CA LYS A 257 2.20 3.58 -20.71
C LYS A 257 3.54 3.84 -19.99
N ALA A 258 4.00 5.08 -19.98
CA ALA A 258 5.22 5.45 -19.24
C ALA A 258 5.00 5.33 -17.73
N ILE A 259 3.84 5.78 -17.21
CA ILE A 259 3.48 5.67 -15.80
C ILE A 259 3.30 4.20 -15.40
N GLU A 260 2.59 3.39 -16.17
CA GLU A 260 2.42 1.95 -15.89
C GLU A 260 3.76 1.22 -15.73
N LYS A 261 4.76 1.57 -16.56
CA LYS A 261 6.11 1.02 -16.40
C LYS A 261 6.77 1.46 -15.10
N ILE A 262 6.62 2.74 -14.73
CA ILE A 262 7.13 3.27 -13.46
C ILE A 262 6.42 2.57 -12.30
N ASP A 263 5.12 2.34 -12.38
CA ASP A 263 4.33 1.68 -11.34
C ASP A 263 4.82 0.24 -11.09
N GLU A 264 5.13 -0.52 -12.14
CA GLU A 264 5.74 -1.85 -12.02
C GLU A 264 7.11 -1.79 -11.31
N GLU A 265 7.95 -0.81 -11.66
CA GLU A 265 9.25 -0.60 -11.01
C GLU A 265 9.08 -0.20 -9.53
N TYR A 266 8.10 0.63 -9.22
CA TYR A 266 7.86 1.11 -7.85
C TYR A 266 7.15 0.08 -6.98
N ALA A 267 6.36 -0.81 -7.53
CA ALA A 267 5.88 -2.00 -6.81
C ALA A 267 7.07 -2.87 -6.34
N GLU A 268 8.05 -3.12 -7.21
CA GLU A 268 9.27 -3.85 -6.85
C GLU A 268 10.12 -3.10 -5.80
N LYS A 269 10.31 -1.79 -5.98
CA LYS A 269 11.04 -0.94 -5.01
C LYS A 269 10.33 -0.95 -3.65
N ALA A 270 9.00 -0.84 -3.61
CA ALA A 270 8.23 -0.87 -2.38
C ALA A 270 8.38 -2.20 -1.63
N GLY A 271 8.29 -3.33 -2.34
CA GLY A 271 8.49 -4.63 -1.74
C GLY A 271 9.87 -4.81 -1.13
N LYS A 272 10.93 -4.39 -1.83
CA LYS A 272 12.31 -4.42 -1.33
C LYS A 272 12.52 -3.48 -0.14
N LEU A 273 11.92 -2.30 -0.19
CA LEU A 273 11.98 -1.34 0.90
C LEU A 273 11.33 -1.88 2.18
N TRP A 274 10.24 -2.65 2.09
CA TRP A 274 9.65 -3.30 3.26
C TRP A 274 10.61 -4.28 3.93
N ILE A 275 11.40 -5.06 3.16
CA ILE A 275 12.45 -5.92 3.75
C ILE A 275 13.50 -5.08 4.49
N GLU A 276 13.95 -3.99 3.89
CA GLU A 276 14.94 -3.10 4.52
C GLU A 276 14.39 -2.50 5.83
N LEU A 277 13.14 -2.03 5.82
CA LEU A 277 12.48 -1.46 6.98
C LEU A 277 12.32 -2.49 8.11
N ASP A 278 11.92 -3.74 7.78
CA ASP A 278 11.81 -4.81 8.76
C ASP A 278 13.17 -5.17 9.35
N ASN A 279 14.23 -5.27 8.53
CA ASN A 279 15.59 -5.54 9.01
C ASN A 279 16.08 -4.44 9.96
N ASN A 280 15.87 -3.17 9.61
CA ASN A 280 16.22 -2.03 10.45
C ASN A 280 15.44 -2.06 11.77
N ALA A 281 14.13 -2.36 11.70
CA ALA A 281 13.28 -2.48 12.88
C ALA A 281 13.69 -3.63 13.80
N MET A 282 14.12 -4.78 13.26
CA MET A 282 14.65 -5.89 14.05
C MET A 282 15.96 -5.51 14.78
N VAL A 283 16.88 -4.83 14.09
CA VAL A 283 18.13 -4.33 14.70
C VAL A 283 17.80 -3.32 15.81
N PHE A 284 16.92 -2.35 15.53
CA PHE A 284 16.47 -1.37 16.51
C PHE A 284 15.83 -2.04 17.74
N ALA A 285 14.93 -2.99 17.53
CA ALA A 285 14.21 -3.68 18.59
C ALA A 285 15.17 -4.51 19.48
N LYS A 286 16.11 -5.24 18.88
CA LYS A 286 17.16 -5.96 19.63
C LYS A 286 18.01 -5.01 20.49
N GLY A 287 18.34 -3.82 19.95
CA GLY A 287 19.02 -2.76 20.69
C GLY A 287 18.22 -2.20 21.88
N LYS A 288 16.89 -2.33 21.86
CA LYS A 288 15.97 -1.98 22.97
C LYS A 288 15.71 -3.17 23.92
N GLY A 289 16.35 -4.31 23.70
CA GLY A 289 16.21 -5.51 24.53
C GLY A 289 14.95 -6.34 24.21
N VAL A 290 14.36 -6.18 23.03
CA VAL A 290 13.25 -7.02 22.57
C VAL A 290 13.79 -8.37 22.09
N THR A 291 13.17 -9.45 22.58
CA THR A 291 13.48 -10.82 22.18
C THR A 291 12.57 -11.26 21.06
N PHE A 292 13.12 -11.90 20.03
CA PHE A 292 12.37 -12.60 19.00
C PHE A 292 12.29 -14.07 19.40
N ALA A 293 11.13 -14.49 19.87
CA ALA A 293 10.88 -15.83 20.37
C ALA A 293 10.17 -16.67 19.31
N ARG A 294 10.91 -17.60 18.71
CA ARG A 294 10.33 -18.55 17.78
C ARG A 294 9.52 -19.59 18.55
N VAL A 295 8.28 -19.79 18.16
CA VAL A 295 7.43 -20.82 18.75
C VAL A 295 7.86 -22.22 18.28
N SER A 296 7.41 -23.28 18.98
CA SER A 296 7.68 -24.67 18.60
C SER A 296 6.98 -25.03 17.28
N LYS A 297 7.42 -26.11 16.62
CA LYS A 297 6.73 -26.64 15.44
C LYS A 297 5.31 -27.14 15.76
N GLU A 298 5.11 -27.61 16.96
CA GLU A 298 3.82 -28.03 17.48
C GLU A 298 2.87 -26.83 17.62
N ASP A 299 3.37 -25.70 18.14
CA ASP A 299 2.63 -24.45 18.22
C ASP A 299 2.32 -23.91 16.82
N GLU A 300 3.29 -23.90 15.88
CA GLU A 300 3.06 -23.51 14.48
C GLU A 300 1.94 -24.35 13.85
N ALA A 301 1.95 -25.67 14.07
CA ALA A 301 0.91 -26.56 13.54
C ALA A 301 -0.47 -26.30 14.20
N ALA A 302 -0.51 -26.06 15.50
CA ALA A 302 -1.73 -25.71 16.22
C ALA A 302 -2.28 -24.36 15.76
N THR A 303 -1.42 -23.37 15.56
CA THR A 303 -1.80 -22.05 15.02
C THR A 303 -2.37 -22.19 13.62
N ALA A 304 -1.74 -22.94 12.73
CA ALA A 304 -2.25 -23.18 11.38
C ALA A 304 -3.67 -23.75 11.37
N GLN A 305 -3.97 -24.68 12.30
CA GLN A 305 -5.34 -25.22 12.44
C GLN A 305 -6.34 -24.15 12.92
N LYS A 306 -5.92 -23.25 13.84
CA LYS A 306 -6.78 -22.18 14.33
C LYS A 306 -7.05 -21.10 13.27
N MET A 307 -6.18 -20.94 12.28
CA MET A 307 -6.38 -19.97 11.19
C MET A 307 -7.37 -20.47 10.12
N LYS A 308 -7.57 -21.77 9.96
CA LYS A 308 -8.48 -22.32 8.95
C LYS A 308 -9.90 -21.77 9.01
N PRO A 309 -10.58 -21.69 10.19
CA PRO A 309 -11.92 -21.13 10.25
C PRO A 309 -12.00 -19.69 9.74
N ILE A 310 -10.93 -18.88 9.95
CA ILE A 310 -10.86 -17.49 9.47
C ILE A 310 -10.84 -17.46 7.94
N LEU A 311 -10.05 -18.36 7.32
CA LEU A 311 -9.99 -18.50 5.86
C LEU A 311 -11.34 -19.00 5.30
N ASP A 312 -11.98 -19.97 5.97
CA ASP A 312 -13.30 -20.47 5.58
C ASP A 312 -14.37 -19.38 5.66
N ASP A 313 -14.33 -18.53 6.70
CA ASP A 313 -15.28 -17.43 6.87
C ASP A 313 -15.07 -16.32 5.83
N TYR A 314 -13.82 -16.04 5.45
CA TYR A 314 -13.56 -15.18 4.29
C TYR A 314 -14.21 -15.75 3.02
N VAL A 315 -14.01 -17.04 2.73
CA VAL A 315 -14.61 -17.68 1.54
C VAL A 315 -16.14 -17.62 1.57
N LYS A 316 -16.76 -17.88 2.72
CA LYS A 316 -18.22 -17.76 2.90
C LYS A 316 -18.70 -16.32 2.65
N MET A 317 -18.02 -15.36 3.24
CA MET A 317 -18.33 -13.92 3.05
C MET A 317 -18.22 -13.53 1.58
N ALA A 318 -17.14 -13.87 0.90
CA ALA A 318 -16.96 -13.56 -0.51
C ALA A 318 -18.05 -14.22 -1.38
N LYS A 319 -18.36 -15.50 -1.16
CA LYS A 319 -19.44 -16.24 -1.86
C LYS A 319 -20.82 -15.63 -1.61
N SER A 320 -21.12 -15.18 -0.40
CA SER A 320 -22.40 -14.51 -0.11
C SER A 320 -22.60 -13.21 -0.91
N LYS A 321 -21.50 -12.61 -1.37
CA LYS A 321 -21.49 -11.44 -2.26
C LYS A 321 -21.36 -11.80 -3.75
N GLY A 322 -21.41 -13.09 -4.11
CA GLY A 322 -21.25 -13.56 -5.49
C GLY A 322 -19.82 -13.44 -6.01
N LEU A 323 -18.82 -13.37 -5.13
CA LEU A 323 -17.41 -13.22 -5.48
C LEU A 323 -16.67 -14.58 -5.43
N PRO A 324 -15.64 -14.79 -6.28
CA PRO A 324 -14.87 -16.04 -6.35
C PRO A 324 -13.84 -16.15 -5.21
N GLY A 325 -14.32 -16.18 -3.95
CA GLY A 325 -13.45 -16.16 -2.76
C GLY A 325 -12.56 -17.39 -2.63
N ASP A 326 -13.04 -18.58 -3.00
CA ASP A 326 -12.27 -19.82 -2.99
C ASP A 326 -11.15 -19.80 -4.04
N GLU A 327 -11.42 -19.30 -5.25
CA GLU A 327 -10.38 -19.15 -6.27
C GLU A 327 -9.33 -18.14 -5.85
N ALA A 328 -9.75 -17.03 -5.24
CA ALA A 328 -8.87 -15.98 -4.73
C ALA A 328 -7.96 -16.51 -3.61
N LEU A 329 -8.53 -17.22 -2.63
CA LEU A 329 -7.77 -17.83 -1.54
C LEU A 329 -6.78 -18.85 -2.07
N LYS A 330 -7.24 -19.78 -2.91
CA LYS A 330 -6.37 -20.80 -3.51
C LYS A 330 -5.21 -20.17 -4.31
N PHE A 331 -5.49 -19.11 -5.08
CA PHE A 331 -4.44 -18.41 -5.83
C PHE A 331 -3.36 -17.84 -4.89
N CYS A 332 -3.78 -17.22 -3.79
CA CYS A 332 -2.86 -16.66 -2.81
C CYS A 332 -2.00 -17.73 -2.14
N GLU A 333 -2.61 -18.84 -1.70
CA GLU A 333 -1.90 -19.99 -1.10
C GLU A 333 -0.90 -20.62 -2.08
N ASP A 334 -1.33 -20.88 -3.33
CA ASP A 334 -0.47 -21.45 -4.38
C ASP A 334 0.70 -20.52 -4.73
N PHE A 335 0.46 -19.20 -4.75
CA PHE A 335 1.50 -18.21 -5.00
C PHE A 335 2.55 -18.21 -3.88
N LEU A 336 2.12 -18.15 -2.62
CA LEU A 336 3.02 -18.16 -1.47
C LEU A 336 3.83 -19.45 -1.37
N LYS A 337 3.21 -20.60 -1.66
CA LYS A 337 3.89 -21.90 -1.70
C LYS A 337 4.96 -21.98 -2.79
N LYS A 338 4.72 -21.37 -3.96
CA LYS A 338 5.68 -21.33 -5.08
C LYS A 338 6.77 -20.28 -4.91
N ASN A 339 6.54 -19.28 -4.08
CA ASN A 339 7.46 -18.16 -3.84
C ASN A 339 7.74 -18.02 -2.33
N PRO A 340 8.46 -18.97 -1.72
CA PRO A 340 8.63 -19.02 -0.27
C PRO A 340 9.50 -17.88 0.31
N GLN A 341 10.17 -17.10 -0.55
CA GLN A 341 11.02 -15.95 -0.18
C GLN A 341 10.82 -14.78 -1.12
#